data_678435ed0239111eca78dd1118829824
#
_entry.id   678435ed0239111eca78dd1118829824
#
_cell.length_a   1.000
_cell.length_b   1.000
_cell.length_c   1.000
_cell.angle_alpha   90.00
_cell.angle_beta   90.00
_cell.angle_gamma   90.00
#
_symmetry.space_group_name_H-M   'P 1'
#
loop_
_entity.id
_entity.type
_entity.pdbx_description
1 polymer ?
#
loop_
_entity_poly.entity_id
_entity_poly.type
_entity_poly.pdbx_seq_one_letter_code
_entity_poly.pdbx_strand_id
1 'polypeptide(L)'
;MTVVVVMAQPPREGLVATGIAESTPLSTAEAADLYEALFRDVVLAVDRSGGELLVNYPVDDDLPADHRTDTAPEAELRTLVADTLGGTEDARFERQVGSSFGARAGNTVTHLLREEGADSVAVVTPQAPLLSRTVIDSAAMKLRTNEVVLGPSTRGRTYFAGFT
;
A
#
# COMPACT_ATOMS: atom_id res chain seq x y z
N MET A 1 -6.72 9.17 -14.94
CA MET A 1 -7.12 8.03 -14.08
C MET A 1 -6.32 8.11 -12.79
N THR A 2 -6.86 7.73 -11.64
CA THR A 2 -6.13 7.79 -10.36
C THR A 2 -5.24 6.57 -10.19
N VAL A 3 -3.95 6.76 -9.93
CA VAL A 3 -3.05 5.68 -9.54
C VAL A 3 -3.17 5.51 -8.01
N VAL A 4 -3.49 4.29 -7.55
CA VAL A 4 -3.59 3.97 -6.13
C VAL A 4 -2.35 3.19 -5.70
N VAL A 5 -1.49 3.87 -4.98
CA VAL A 5 -0.23 3.35 -4.46
C VAL A 5 -0.47 2.64 -3.14
N VAL A 6 -0.30 1.34 -3.12
CA VAL A 6 -0.31 0.53 -1.90
C VAL A 6 1.12 0.43 -1.37
N MET A 7 1.41 1.15 -0.29
CA MET A 7 2.72 1.12 0.38
C MET A 7 2.84 -0.17 1.17
N ALA A 8 3.39 -1.20 0.57
CA ALA A 8 3.45 -2.55 1.12
C ALA A 8 4.82 -2.93 1.68
N GLN A 9 4.82 -3.92 2.55
CA GLN A 9 5.99 -4.66 2.98
C GLN A 9 5.74 -6.16 2.82
N PRO A 10 6.77 -7.00 2.67
CA PRO A 10 6.59 -8.44 2.69
C PRO A 10 6.02 -8.85 4.05
N PRO A 11 5.00 -9.73 4.11
CA PRO A 11 4.30 -10.09 5.34
C PRO A 11 5.14 -11.06 6.19
N ARG A 12 6.28 -10.57 6.67
CA ARG A 12 7.24 -11.36 7.47
C ARG A 12 6.99 -11.13 8.95
N GLU A 13 7.09 -12.20 9.73
CA GLU A 13 6.96 -12.17 11.17
C GLU A 13 7.91 -11.15 11.82
N GLY A 14 7.40 -10.32 12.72
CA GLY A 14 8.15 -9.30 13.42
C GLY A 14 8.51 -8.05 12.58
N LEU A 15 8.21 -8.05 11.28
CA LEU A 15 8.42 -6.91 10.39
C LEU A 15 7.14 -6.06 10.24
N VAL A 16 5.98 -6.72 10.16
CA VAL A 16 4.69 -6.08 9.90
C VAL A 16 3.74 -6.21 11.08
N ALA A 17 2.81 -5.25 11.22
CA ALA A 17 1.77 -5.25 12.23
C ALA A 17 2.28 -5.44 13.68
N THR A 18 3.51 -5.03 13.96
CA THR A 18 4.16 -5.20 15.27
C THR A 18 3.38 -4.56 16.40
N GLY A 19 2.79 -3.38 16.19
CA GLY A 19 1.93 -2.72 17.18
C GLY A 19 0.67 -3.51 17.52
N ILE A 20 0.18 -4.35 16.63
CA ILE A 20 -0.95 -5.27 16.90
C ILE A 20 -0.46 -6.40 17.80
N ALA A 21 0.67 -7.04 17.48
CA ALA A 21 1.24 -8.08 18.30
C ALA A 21 1.60 -7.59 19.73
N GLU A 22 2.08 -6.35 19.87
CA GLU A 22 2.43 -5.75 21.15
C GLU A 22 1.20 -5.39 22.02
N SER A 23 0.07 -5.06 21.38
CA SER A 23 -1.14 -4.54 22.07
C SER A 23 -2.29 -5.53 22.18
N THR A 24 -2.14 -6.74 21.63
CA THR A 24 -3.17 -7.79 21.61
C THR A 24 -2.56 -9.14 21.97
N PRO A 25 -3.39 -10.18 22.24
CA PRO A 25 -2.90 -11.55 22.47
C PRO A 25 -2.31 -12.25 21.23
N LEU A 26 -2.32 -11.62 20.04
CA LEU A 26 -1.78 -12.20 18.83
C LEU A 26 -0.27 -12.32 18.91
N SER A 27 0.26 -13.45 18.43
CA SER A 27 1.69 -13.62 18.20
C SER A 27 2.16 -12.76 17.02
N THR A 28 3.47 -12.61 16.87
CA THR A 28 4.07 -11.93 15.72
C THR A 28 3.75 -12.64 14.40
N ALA A 29 3.65 -13.97 14.40
CA ALA A 29 3.24 -14.76 13.24
C ALA A 29 1.77 -14.49 12.88
N GLU A 30 0.86 -14.55 13.85
CA GLU A 30 -0.57 -14.25 13.62
C GLU A 30 -0.81 -12.80 13.20
N ALA A 31 0.01 -11.85 13.68
CA ALA A 31 -0.03 -10.46 13.24
C ALA A 31 0.45 -10.32 11.77
N ALA A 32 1.45 -11.10 11.35
CA ALA A 32 1.88 -11.14 9.95
C ALA A 32 0.82 -11.75 9.04
N ASP A 33 0.15 -12.83 9.47
CA ASP A 33 -0.98 -13.43 8.74
C ASP A 33 -2.14 -12.46 8.59
N LEU A 34 -2.45 -11.70 9.64
CA LEU A 34 -3.45 -10.63 9.59
C LEU A 34 -3.05 -9.54 8.60
N TYR A 35 -1.79 -9.10 8.61
CA TYR A 35 -1.29 -8.11 7.66
C TYR A 35 -1.41 -8.60 6.21
N GLU A 36 -1.09 -9.86 5.93
CA GLU A 36 -1.27 -10.47 4.62
C GLU A 36 -2.73 -10.43 4.19
N ALA A 37 -3.66 -10.81 5.06
CA ALA A 37 -5.09 -10.76 4.77
C ALA A 37 -5.55 -9.32 4.46
N LEU A 38 -5.11 -8.34 5.25
CA LEU A 38 -5.41 -6.92 5.01
C LEU A 38 -4.81 -6.42 3.68
N PHE A 39 -3.61 -6.86 3.33
CA PHE A 39 -3.00 -6.53 2.03
C PHE A 39 -3.86 -7.05 0.88
N ARG A 40 -4.30 -8.31 0.94
CA ARG A 40 -5.18 -8.92 -0.06
C ARG A 40 -6.50 -8.16 -0.19
N ASP A 41 -7.10 -7.74 0.92
CA ASP A 41 -8.35 -6.97 0.93
C ASP A 41 -8.17 -5.60 0.26
N VAL A 42 -7.07 -4.89 0.56
CA VAL A 42 -6.78 -3.58 -0.06
C VAL A 42 -6.50 -3.73 -1.55
N VAL A 43 -5.69 -4.71 -1.95
CA VAL A 43 -5.42 -5.02 -3.37
C VAL A 43 -6.73 -5.28 -4.13
N LEU A 44 -7.61 -6.11 -3.57
CA LEU A 44 -8.90 -6.41 -4.17
C LEU A 44 -9.84 -5.19 -4.23
N ALA A 45 -9.79 -4.31 -3.22
CA ALA A 45 -10.58 -3.08 -3.23
C ALA A 45 -10.11 -2.11 -4.32
N VAL A 46 -8.80 -2.01 -4.54
CA VAL A 46 -8.22 -1.17 -5.60
C VAL A 46 -8.53 -1.75 -6.98
N ASP A 47 -8.30 -3.04 -7.18
CA ASP A 47 -8.59 -3.74 -8.43
C ASP A 47 -10.05 -3.57 -8.88
N ARG A 48 -10.99 -3.64 -7.93
CA ARG A 48 -12.43 -3.45 -8.18
C ARG A 48 -12.86 -1.99 -8.35
N SER A 49 -11.97 -1.04 -8.08
CA SER A 49 -12.22 0.39 -8.26
C SER A 49 -11.92 0.85 -9.70
N GLY A 50 -12.17 2.12 -10.00
CA GLY A 50 -11.70 2.74 -11.24
C GLY A 50 -10.25 3.23 -11.18
N GLY A 51 -9.48 2.86 -10.16
CA GLY A 51 -8.07 3.23 -9.99
C GLY A 51 -7.11 2.19 -10.57
N GLU A 52 -5.91 2.61 -10.92
CA GLU A 52 -4.80 1.74 -11.31
C GLU A 52 -4.04 1.28 -10.07
N LEU A 53 -3.83 -0.03 -9.91
CA LEU A 53 -3.10 -0.61 -8.79
C LEU A 53 -1.59 -0.49 -9.00
N LEU A 54 -0.92 0.18 -8.04
CA LEU A 54 0.54 0.18 -7.93
C LEU A 54 0.95 -0.34 -6.55
N VAL A 55 1.65 -1.45 -6.50
CA VAL A 55 2.26 -1.98 -5.27
C VAL A 55 3.66 -1.41 -5.16
N ASN A 56 3.87 -0.57 -4.13
CA ASN A 56 5.15 0.06 -3.86
C ASN A 56 5.86 -0.69 -2.73
N TYR A 57 7.00 -1.33 -3.04
CA TYR A 57 7.67 -2.33 -2.19
C TYR A 57 9.08 -1.92 -1.80
N PRO A 58 9.59 -2.31 -0.61
CA PRO A 58 10.98 -2.13 -0.22
C PRO A 58 11.87 -3.18 -0.91
N VAL A 59 13.15 -2.85 -1.12
CA VAL A 59 14.18 -3.85 -1.46
C VAL A 59 14.77 -4.45 -0.19
N ASP A 60 15.39 -5.62 -0.28
CA ASP A 60 15.96 -6.31 0.90
C ASP A 60 16.97 -5.45 1.67
N ASP A 61 17.76 -4.64 0.96
CA ASP A 61 18.76 -3.76 1.60
C ASP A 61 18.14 -2.69 2.51
N ASP A 62 16.88 -2.32 2.26
CA ASP A 62 16.13 -1.36 3.06
C ASP A 62 15.44 -2.02 4.28
N LEU A 63 15.45 -3.34 4.35
CA LEU A 63 14.88 -4.09 5.47
C LEU A 63 15.92 -4.34 6.57
N PRO A 64 15.49 -4.42 7.85
CA PRO A 64 16.37 -4.86 8.93
C PRO A 64 16.98 -6.24 8.60
N ALA A 65 18.26 -6.43 8.94
CA ALA A 65 19.00 -7.63 8.57
C ALA A 65 18.32 -8.94 9.01
N ASP A 66 17.69 -8.94 10.18
CA ASP A 66 16.99 -10.09 10.76
C ASP A 66 15.71 -10.47 9.98
N HIS A 67 15.24 -9.60 9.10
CA HIS A 67 14.04 -9.81 8.29
C HIS A 67 14.34 -10.00 6.80
N ARG A 68 15.61 -10.12 6.43
CA ARG A 68 16.03 -10.45 5.05
C ARG A 68 15.93 -11.95 4.85
N THR A 69 15.49 -12.36 3.66
CA THR A 69 15.34 -13.78 3.29
C THR A 69 15.90 -13.99 1.89
N ASP A 70 15.97 -15.27 1.45
CA ASP A 70 16.39 -15.61 0.09
C ASP A 70 15.36 -15.22 -0.98
N THR A 71 14.13 -14.90 -0.56
CA THR A 71 13.06 -14.44 -1.47
C THR A 71 12.96 -12.93 -1.41
N ALA A 72 13.08 -12.28 -2.56
CA ALA A 72 12.97 -10.82 -2.65
C ALA A 72 11.55 -10.34 -2.26
N PRO A 73 11.40 -9.18 -1.57
CA PRO A 73 10.10 -8.62 -1.21
C PRO A 73 9.14 -8.47 -2.40
N GLU A 74 9.65 -8.07 -3.56
CA GLU A 74 8.86 -7.98 -4.78
C GLU A 74 8.24 -9.33 -5.17
N ALA A 75 9.01 -10.40 -5.13
CA ALA A 75 8.55 -11.74 -5.51
C ALA A 75 7.44 -12.24 -4.58
N GLU A 76 7.58 -12.02 -3.27
CA GLU A 76 6.53 -12.35 -2.30
C GLU A 76 5.24 -11.58 -2.58
N LEU A 77 5.33 -10.26 -2.75
CA LEU A 77 4.16 -9.42 -3.01
C LEU A 77 3.50 -9.71 -4.35
N ARG A 78 4.28 -10.03 -5.40
CA ARG A 78 3.74 -10.48 -6.69
C ARG A 78 2.96 -11.79 -6.56
N THR A 79 3.47 -12.73 -5.77
CA THR A 79 2.76 -13.99 -5.50
C THR A 79 1.42 -13.71 -4.82
N LEU A 80 1.40 -12.87 -3.78
CA LEU A 80 0.17 -12.51 -3.08
C LEU A 80 -0.86 -11.81 -3.98
N VAL A 81 -0.42 -10.91 -4.85
CA VAL A 81 -1.30 -10.25 -5.84
C VAL A 81 -1.84 -11.27 -6.83
N ALA A 82 -0.98 -12.13 -7.38
CA ALA A 82 -1.39 -13.16 -8.33
C ALA A 82 -2.42 -14.13 -7.72
N ASP A 83 -2.19 -14.56 -6.49
CA ASP A 83 -3.14 -15.42 -5.76
C ASP A 83 -4.47 -14.73 -5.46
N THR A 84 -4.45 -13.40 -5.30
CA THR A 84 -5.64 -12.61 -4.95
C THR A 84 -6.47 -12.27 -6.19
N LEU A 85 -5.81 -11.88 -7.29
CA LEU A 85 -6.45 -11.37 -8.51
C LEU A 85 -6.52 -12.40 -9.64
N GLY A 86 -5.80 -13.52 -9.53
CA GLY A 86 -5.66 -14.51 -10.59
C GLY A 86 -4.55 -14.21 -11.58
N GLY A 87 -3.77 -13.15 -11.35
CA GLY A 87 -2.65 -12.71 -12.18
C GLY A 87 -2.07 -11.38 -11.68
N THR A 88 -1.08 -10.86 -12.38
CA THR A 88 -0.43 -9.57 -12.04
C THR A 88 -0.45 -8.57 -13.22
N GLU A 89 -1.18 -8.88 -14.29
CA GLU A 89 -1.16 -8.12 -15.54
C GLU A 89 -1.68 -6.69 -15.36
N ASP A 90 -2.66 -6.52 -14.45
CA ASP A 90 -3.29 -5.23 -14.15
C ASP A 90 -2.67 -4.52 -12.94
N ALA A 91 -1.55 -5.03 -12.40
CA ALA A 91 -0.86 -4.45 -11.26
C ALA A 91 0.55 -3.99 -11.61
N ARG A 92 0.88 -2.75 -11.26
CA ARG A 92 2.25 -2.23 -11.33
C ARG A 92 3.00 -2.53 -10.04
N PHE A 93 4.32 -2.70 -10.14
CA PHE A 93 5.21 -2.91 -9.01
C PHE A 93 6.40 -1.98 -9.13
N GLU A 94 6.61 -1.14 -8.11
CA GLU A 94 7.72 -0.20 -8.07
C GLU A 94 8.40 -0.22 -6.71
N ARG A 95 9.72 -0.06 -6.72
CA ARG A 95 10.50 0.01 -5.48
C ARG A 95 10.26 1.32 -4.74
N GLN A 96 10.22 1.25 -3.42
CA GLN A 96 10.23 2.42 -2.56
C GLN A 96 11.60 3.10 -2.59
N VAL A 97 11.63 4.43 -2.60
CA VAL A 97 12.86 5.23 -2.53
C VAL A 97 12.72 6.31 -1.47
N GLY A 98 13.56 6.27 -0.45
CA GLY A 98 13.56 7.24 0.64
C GLY A 98 13.85 6.63 2.00
N SER A 99 14.32 7.45 2.92
CA SER A 99 14.77 7.03 4.27
C SER A 99 13.66 6.96 5.32
N SER A 100 12.48 7.46 5.01
CA SER A 100 11.31 7.43 5.89
C SER A 100 10.04 7.11 5.10
N PHE A 101 8.97 6.72 5.80
CA PHE A 101 7.68 6.48 5.14
C PHE A 101 7.21 7.71 4.34
N GLY A 102 7.28 8.89 4.95
CA GLY A 102 6.87 10.14 4.28
C GLY A 102 7.74 10.45 3.06
N ALA A 103 9.05 10.22 3.13
CA ALA A 103 9.96 10.41 1.99
C ALA A 103 9.63 9.41 0.86
N ARG A 104 9.43 8.14 1.19
CA ARG A 104 9.09 7.11 0.19
C ARG A 104 7.76 7.41 -0.50
N ALA A 105 6.71 7.69 0.27
CA ALA A 105 5.41 8.04 -0.28
C ALA A 105 5.49 9.33 -1.12
N GLY A 106 6.15 10.36 -0.61
CA GLY A 106 6.31 11.64 -1.31
C GLY A 106 7.09 11.52 -2.61
N ASN A 107 8.16 10.73 -2.63
CA ASN A 107 8.94 10.47 -3.85
C ASN A 107 8.09 9.75 -4.90
N THR A 108 7.36 8.69 -4.51
CA THR A 108 6.47 7.96 -5.42
C THR A 108 5.38 8.87 -5.98
N VAL A 109 4.69 9.65 -5.13
CA VAL A 109 3.66 10.60 -5.56
C VAL A 109 4.22 11.62 -6.53
N THR A 110 5.38 12.22 -6.20
CA THR A 110 6.01 13.24 -7.04
C THR A 110 6.44 12.67 -8.40
N HIS A 111 7.00 11.46 -8.42
CA HIS A 111 7.37 10.78 -9.66
C HIS A 111 6.15 10.55 -10.55
N LEU A 112 5.10 9.95 -10.02
CA LEU A 112 3.88 9.67 -10.78
C LEU A 112 3.21 10.93 -11.33
N LEU A 113 3.11 11.98 -10.52
CA LEU A 113 2.46 13.24 -10.96
C LEU A 113 3.32 14.04 -11.95
N ARG A 114 4.64 14.13 -11.74
CA ARG A 114 5.50 15.04 -12.51
C ARG A 114 6.20 14.39 -13.67
N GLU A 115 6.65 13.15 -13.50
CA GLU A 115 7.44 12.45 -14.53
C GLU A 115 6.55 11.58 -15.43
N GLU A 116 5.54 10.93 -14.86
CA GLU A 116 4.63 10.08 -15.64
C GLU A 116 3.35 10.80 -16.05
N GLY A 117 3.05 11.96 -15.48
CA GLY A 117 1.88 12.76 -15.84
C GLY A 117 0.54 12.14 -15.41
N ALA A 118 0.53 11.39 -14.30
CA ALA A 118 -0.70 10.87 -13.73
C ALA A 118 -1.65 12.02 -13.34
N ASP A 119 -2.94 11.89 -13.64
CA ASP A 119 -3.93 12.93 -13.30
C ASP A 119 -4.07 13.11 -11.79
N SER A 120 -3.99 12.03 -11.05
CA SER A 120 -4.03 12.01 -9.58
C SER A 120 -3.42 10.73 -9.04
N VAL A 121 -2.90 10.82 -7.83
CA VAL A 121 -2.27 9.71 -7.10
C VAL A 121 -2.85 9.62 -5.70
N ALA A 122 -3.20 8.42 -5.27
CA ALA A 122 -3.62 8.13 -3.89
C ALA A 122 -2.62 7.19 -3.22
N VAL A 123 -2.32 7.45 -1.97
CA VAL A 123 -1.46 6.59 -1.12
C VAL A 123 -2.31 5.93 -0.06
N VAL A 124 -2.19 4.62 0.05
CA VAL A 124 -2.84 3.79 1.08
C VAL A 124 -1.84 2.79 1.66
N THR A 125 -2.16 2.26 2.84
CA THR A 125 -1.40 1.16 3.44
C THR A 125 -2.29 -0.07 3.60
N PRO A 126 -1.74 -1.28 3.69
CA PRO A 126 -2.53 -2.48 3.97
C PRO A 126 -3.35 -2.42 5.26
N GLN A 127 -2.93 -1.61 6.24
CA GLN A 127 -3.63 -1.45 7.52
C GLN A 127 -4.86 -0.53 7.43
N ALA A 128 -5.66 -0.69 6.38
CA ALA A 128 -6.90 0.06 6.15
C ALA A 128 -8.08 -0.89 5.91
N PRO A 129 -8.52 -1.65 6.95
CA PRO A 129 -9.48 -2.75 6.80
C PRO A 129 -10.85 -2.33 6.28
N LEU A 130 -11.21 -1.05 6.38
CA LEU A 130 -12.48 -0.51 5.89
C LEU A 130 -12.35 0.20 4.54
N LEU A 131 -11.18 0.18 3.91
CA LEU A 131 -10.99 0.73 2.60
C LEU A 131 -11.78 -0.11 1.59
N SER A 132 -12.77 0.49 0.96
CA SER A 132 -13.59 -0.15 -0.05
C SER A 132 -13.42 0.53 -1.40
N ARG A 133 -13.76 -0.19 -2.47
CA ARG A 133 -13.85 0.37 -3.82
C ARG A 133 -14.63 1.69 -3.85
N THR A 134 -15.76 1.77 -3.16
CA THR A 134 -16.62 2.98 -3.13
C THR A 134 -15.90 4.18 -2.53
N VAL A 135 -15.08 3.96 -1.50
CA VAL A 135 -14.25 5.01 -0.89
C VAL A 135 -13.18 5.50 -1.88
N ILE A 136 -12.53 4.59 -2.58
CA ILE A 136 -11.52 4.91 -3.60
C ILE A 136 -12.15 5.72 -4.74
N ASP A 137 -13.25 5.23 -5.32
CA ASP A 137 -13.97 5.90 -6.41
C ASP A 137 -14.45 7.30 -5.99
N SER A 138 -15.01 7.43 -4.79
CA SER A 138 -15.44 8.72 -4.24
C SER A 138 -14.28 9.70 -4.06
N ALA A 139 -13.14 9.23 -3.58
CA ALA A 139 -11.94 10.05 -3.43
C ALA A 139 -11.38 10.49 -4.79
N ALA A 140 -11.32 9.58 -5.76
CA ALA A 140 -10.90 9.88 -7.13
C ALA A 140 -11.79 10.95 -7.80
N MET A 141 -13.12 10.88 -7.58
CA MET A 141 -14.03 11.92 -8.05
C MET A 141 -13.77 13.29 -7.41
N LYS A 142 -13.46 13.31 -6.11
CA LYS A 142 -13.13 14.56 -5.40
C LYS A 142 -11.81 15.18 -5.87
N LEU A 143 -10.83 14.35 -6.25
CA LEU A 143 -9.55 14.81 -6.80
C LEU A 143 -9.68 15.54 -8.16
N ARG A 144 -10.81 15.42 -8.84
CA ARG A 144 -11.07 16.20 -10.07
C ARG A 144 -11.22 17.70 -9.80
N THR A 145 -11.55 18.08 -8.58
CA THR A 145 -11.84 19.48 -8.19
C THR A 145 -11.08 19.95 -6.95
N ASN A 146 -10.29 19.08 -6.35
CA ASN A 146 -9.51 19.38 -5.16
C ASN A 146 -8.08 18.86 -5.34
N GLU A 147 -7.11 19.67 -4.92
CA GLU A 147 -5.68 19.29 -5.01
C GLU A 147 -5.29 18.18 -4.03
N VAL A 148 -6.01 18.10 -2.90
CA VAL A 148 -5.75 17.10 -1.84
C VAL A 148 -7.06 16.53 -1.31
N VAL A 149 -7.10 15.22 -1.14
CA VAL A 149 -8.19 14.50 -0.46
C VAL A 149 -7.61 13.60 0.62
N LEU A 150 -8.04 13.79 1.86
CA LEU A 150 -7.58 12.99 3.00
C LEU A 150 -8.71 12.15 3.57
N GLY A 151 -8.43 10.89 3.86
CA GLY A 151 -9.27 9.99 4.65
C GLY A 151 -8.79 10.00 6.11
N PRO A 152 -9.48 10.74 7.02
CA PRO A 152 -9.05 10.81 8.40
C PRO A 152 -9.32 9.49 9.15
N SER A 153 -8.43 9.16 10.06
CA SER A 153 -8.57 8.05 11.01
C SER A 153 -8.50 8.59 12.44
N THR A 154 -8.72 7.73 13.42
CA THR A 154 -8.61 8.07 14.82
C THR A 154 -7.20 8.55 15.19
N ARG A 155 -7.11 9.41 16.22
CA ARG A 155 -5.84 9.94 16.74
C ARG A 155 -5.02 10.76 15.73
N GLY A 156 -5.69 11.46 14.81
CA GLY A 156 -5.03 12.36 13.85
C GLY A 156 -4.23 11.65 12.76
N ARG A 157 -4.47 10.37 12.53
CA ARG A 157 -3.88 9.61 11.41
C ARG A 157 -4.75 9.70 10.17
N THR A 158 -4.19 9.34 9.03
CA THR A 158 -4.90 9.18 7.76
C THR A 158 -4.75 7.76 7.27
N TYR A 159 -5.81 7.20 6.68
CA TYR A 159 -5.77 5.90 6.02
C TYR A 159 -5.72 6.01 4.50
N PHE A 160 -6.00 7.19 3.98
CA PHE A 160 -5.99 7.52 2.56
C PHE A 160 -5.48 8.95 2.37
N ALA A 161 -4.56 9.17 1.45
CA ALA A 161 -4.10 10.50 1.07
C ALA A 161 -4.00 10.58 -0.47
N GLY A 162 -4.81 11.44 -1.08
CA GLY A 162 -4.83 11.65 -2.53
C GLY A 162 -4.35 13.05 -2.91
N PHE A 163 -3.71 13.15 -4.08
CA PHE A 163 -3.05 14.35 -4.59
C PHE A 163 -3.27 14.50 -6.12
N THR A 164 -3.21 15.75 -6.60
CA THR A 164 -3.17 16.10 -8.04
C THR A 164 -1.98 16.99 -8.36
#